data_008e67bf1dbb8fc0d64186ce03ca4696
#
_entry.id   008e67bf1dbb8fc0d64186ce03ca4696
#
_cell.length_a   1.000
_cell.length_b   1.000
_cell.length_c   1.000
_cell.angle_alpha   90.00
_cell.angle_beta   90.00
_cell.angle_gamma   90.00
#
_symmetry.space_group_name_H-M   'P 1'
#
loop_
_entity.id
_entity.type
_entity.pdbx_description
1 polymer ?
#
loop_
_entity_poly.entity_id
_entity_poly.type
_entity_poly.pdbx_seq_one_letter_code
_entity_poly.pdbx_strand_id
1 'polypeptide(L)'
;MCTRVVYSGTNGMVATGRSMDWKTDMHSNLWVFPRGMERNGETGENSLKWVSKYGSVVTSAFEIASTDGMNEKGLVANLLWLPEAKYPARDKSKPGLAITAWVQYMLDNFATVDEAVAFIDEDTFQVVSDMMPDGSRLATLHLSVSDATGDCAIFEYTDGKLTVYHSKEYKVMTNSPTYNKQLALDSCLPFLYA
;
A
#
# COMPACT_ATOMS: atom_id res chain seq x y z
N MET A 1 13.31 -9.02 4.20
CA MET A 1 13.06 -7.55 4.29
C MET A 1 12.57 -7.03 2.95
N CYS A 2 11.79 -5.96 2.97
CA CYS A 2 11.26 -5.34 1.75
C CYS A 2 11.77 -3.91 1.62
N THR A 3 11.93 -3.46 0.38
CA THR A 3 12.25 -2.06 0.08
C THR A 3 11.56 -1.67 -1.21
N ARG A 4 10.94 -0.51 -1.23
CA ARG A 4 10.34 0.11 -2.42
C ARG A 4 11.14 1.37 -2.76
N VAL A 5 11.43 1.56 -4.04
CA VAL A 5 12.15 2.73 -4.57
C VAL A 5 11.41 3.27 -5.80
N VAL A 6 11.24 4.58 -5.88
CA VAL A 6 10.77 5.29 -7.08
C VAL A 6 11.95 6.01 -7.72
N TYR A 7 12.18 5.72 -8.98
CA TYR A 7 13.19 6.37 -9.81
C TYR A 7 12.50 7.31 -10.82
N SER A 8 12.92 8.55 -10.84
CA SER A 8 12.49 9.54 -11.85
C SER A 8 13.66 9.83 -12.80
N GLY A 9 13.52 9.39 -14.04
CA GLY A 9 14.52 9.58 -15.09
C GLY A 9 14.42 10.96 -15.77
N THR A 10 15.44 11.30 -16.57
CA THR A 10 15.56 12.62 -17.24
C THR A 10 14.52 12.86 -18.35
N ASN A 11 13.88 11.81 -18.87
CA ASN A 11 12.91 11.90 -19.97
C ASN A 11 11.45 11.79 -19.50
N GLY A 12 11.17 12.13 -18.24
CA GLY A 12 9.83 11.98 -17.67
C GLY A 12 9.45 10.51 -17.37
N MET A 13 10.39 9.58 -17.49
CA MET A 13 10.18 8.18 -17.10
C MET A 13 10.12 8.09 -15.57
N VAL A 14 9.09 7.42 -15.07
CA VAL A 14 9.01 7.03 -13.66
C VAL A 14 8.98 5.51 -13.58
N ALA A 15 9.82 4.95 -12.75
CA ALA A 15 9.85 3.51 -12.49
C ALA A 15 9.80 3.25 -10.99
N THR A 16 8.94 2.31 -10.59
CA THR A 16 8.89 1.83 -9.21
C THR A 16 9.44 0.41 -9.16
N GLY A 17 10.49 0.23 -8.35
CA GLY A 17 11.07 -1.08 -8.04
C GLY A 17 10.76 -1.48 -6.61
N ARG A 18 10.56 -2.79 -6.39
CA ARG A 18 10.31 -3.32 -5.06
C ARG A 18 10.95 -4.68 -4.86
N SER A 19 11.65 -4.89 -3.76
CA SER A 19 12.08 -6.19 -3.28
C SER A 19 11.09 -6.74 -2.24
N MET A 20 10.72 -8.01 -2.38
CA MET A 20 9.90 -8.74 -1.41
C MET A 20 10.66 -9.99 -0.95
N ASP A 21 11.00 -10.00 0.33
CA ASP A 21 11.77 -11.09 0.94
C ASP A 21 11.03 -11.55 2.20
N TRP A 22 10.59 -12.80 2.17
CA TRP A 22 9.82 -13.43 3.24
C TRP A 22 10.41 -14.77 3.62
N LYS A 23 10.16 -15.24 4.83
CA LYS A 23 10.73 -16.49 5.40
C LYS A 23 10.22 -17.78 4.74
N THR A 24 9.09 -17.72 4.06
CA THR A 24 8.46 -18.85 3.38
C THR A 24 8.06 -18.47 1.97
N ASP A 25 7.91 -19.46 1.09
CA ASP A 25 7.34 -19.24 -0.22
C ASP A 25 5.91 -18.66 -0.10
N MET A 26 5.69 -17.53 -0.75
CA MET A 26 4.40 -16.86 -0.76
C MET A 26 3.52 -17.26 -1.94
N HIS A 27 3.96 -18.21 -2.78
CA HIS A 27 3.27 -18.64 -3.98
C HIS A 27 2.77 -17.45 -4.83
N SER A 28 3.68 -16.48 -5.06
CA SER A 28 3.35 -15.25 -5.75
C SER A 28 2.99 -15.50 -7.20
N ASN A 29 1.84 -15.01 -7.63
CA ASN A 29 1.35 -15.05 -8.98
C ASN A 29 1.12 -13.64 -9.53
N LEU A 30 1.19 -13.50 -10.86
CA LEU A 30 0.86 -12.27 -11.57
C LEU A 30 -0.55 -12.38 -12.14
N TRP A 31 -1.41 -11.43 -11.75
CA TRP A 31 -2.81 -11.38 -12.18
C TRP A 31 -3.08 -10.15 -13.02
N VAL A 32 -3.92 -10.30 -14.04
CA VAL A 32 -4.45 -9.20 -14.85
C VAL A 32 -5.93 -9.07 -14.56
N PHE A 33 -6.34 -7.92 -14.02
CA PHE A 33 -7.72 -7.62 -13.71
C PHE A 33 -8.28 -6.57 -14.68
N PRO A 34 -9.41 -6.84 -15.35
CA PRO A 34 -10.06 -5.85 -16.21
C PRO A 34 -10.83 -4.80 -15.39
N ARG A 35 -11.24 -3.73 -16.07
CA ARG A 35 -12.24 -2.78 -15.55
C ARG A 35 -13.59 -3.44 -15.34
N GLY A 36 -14.44 -2.85 -14.50
CA GLY A 36 -15.83 -3.25 -14.31
C GLY A 36 -16.01 -4.48 -13.41
N MET A 37 -14.97 -4.93 -12.73
CA MET A 37 -15.10 -6.02 -11.77
C MET A 37 -15.77 -5.53 -10.47
N GLU A 38 -16.82 -6.22 -10.06
CA GLU A 38 -17.39 -6.04 -8.72
C GLU A 38 -16.45 -6.58 -7.67
N ARG A 39 -16.20 -5.81 -6.63
CA ARG A 39 -15.27 -6.09 -5.55
C ARG A 39 -15.93 -5.97 -4.20
N ASN A 40 -15.33 -6.65 -3.24
CA ASN A 40 -15.74 -6.67 -1.85
C ASN A 40 -14.50 -6.49 -0.95
N GLY A 41 -14.66 -5.73 0.12
CA GLY A 41 -13.60 -5.44 1.09
C GLY A 41 -13.21 -6.60 2.01
N GLU A 42 -13.80 -7.78 1.86
CA GLU A 42 -13.44 -9.06 2.52
C GLU A 42 -13.46 -9.02 4.06
N THR A 43 -14.27 -8.13 4.67
CA THR A 43 -14.36 -7.97 6.14
C THR A 43 -15.63 -8.61 6.75
N GLY A 44 -16.36 -9.39 5.97
CA GLY A 44 -17.64 -9.99 6.38
C GLY A 44 -18.76 -8.95 6.46
N GLU A 45 -19.32 -8.75 7.63
CA GLU A 45 -20.40 -7.78 7.85
C GLU A 45 -19.92 -6.34 7.59
N ASN A 46 -20.72 -5.57 6.83
CA ASN A 46 -20.43 -4.19 6.42
C ASN A 46 -19.07 -4.05 5.70
N SER A 47 -18.79 -4.96 4.75
CA SER A 47 -17.64 -4.85 3.85
C SER A 47 -17.85 -3.72 2.84
N LEU A 48 -16.79 -2.97 2.55
CA LEU A 48 -16.74 -2.01 1.48
C LEU A 48 -17.01 -2.70 0.13
N LYS A 49 -17.83 -2.10 -0.73
CA LYS A 49 -18.13 -2.61 -2.08
C LYS A 49 -17.78 -1.55 -3.11
N TRP A 50 -17.16 -1.97 -4.20
CA TRP A 50 -16.84 -1.07 -5.32
C TRP A 50 -16.84 -1.83 -6.65
N VAL A 51 -16.79 -1.07 -7.73
CA VAL A 51 -16.57 -1.59 -9.08
C VAL A 51 -15.26 -0.99 -9.58
N SER A 52 -14.34 -1.82 -10.09
CA SER A 52 -13.04 -1.35 -10.58
C SER A 52 -13.22 -0.36 -11.73
N LYS A 53 -12.70 0.87 -11.55
CA LYS A 53 -12.68 1.90 -12.60
C LYS A 53 -11.56 1.64 -13.61
N TYR A 54 -10.46 1.06 -13.15
CA TYR A 54 -9.25 0.83 -13.94
C TYR A 54 -8.87 -0.64 -13.95
N GLY A 55 -8.32 -1.09 -15.08
CA GLY A 55 -7.64 -2.38 -15.16
C GLY A 55 -6.26 -2.31 -14.52
N SER A 56 -5.80 -3.43 -13.99
CA SER A 56 -4.52 -3.51 -13.27
C SER A 56 -3.80 -4.82 -13.49
N VAL A 57 -2.48 -4.78 -13.29
CA VAL A 57 -1.62 -5.96 -13.16
C VAL A 57 -1.12 -5.98 -11.73
N VAL A 58 -1.31 -7.08 -11.02
CA VAL A 58 -0.95 -7.20 -9.60
C VAL A 58 -0.17 -8.47 -9.30
N THR A 59 0.68 -8.40 -8.30
CA THR A 59 1.34 -9.57 -7.70
C THR A 59 0.58 -9.96 -6.45
N SER A 60 0.21 -11.24 -6.35
CA SER A 60 -0.42 -11.80 -5.15
C SER A 60 0.59 -12.42 -4.20
N ALA A 61 0.22 -12.51 -2.93
CA ALA A 61 0.87 -13.36 -1.95
C ALA A 61 -0.16 -14.33 -1.35
N PHE A 62 0.24 -15.59 -1.20
CA PHE A 62 -0.58 -16.68 -0.66
C PHE A 62 -1.91 -16.86 -1.40
N GLU A 63 -2.01 -16.39 -2.65
CA GLU A 63 -3.21 -16.36 -3.50
C GLU A 63 -4.41 -15.58 -2.91
N ILE A 64 -4.23 -14.87 -1.80
CA ILE A 64 -5.31 -14.18 -1.08
C ILE A 64 -5.11 -12.66 -0.97
N ALA A 65 -3.90 -12.16 -1.16
CA ALA A 65 -3.59 -10.74 -0.98
C ALA A 65 -2.95 -10.15 -2.24
N SER A 66 -3.40 -8.97 -2.66
CA SER A 66 -2.67 -8.14 -3.61
C SER A 66 -1.57 -7.37 -2.85
N THR A 67 -0.30 -7.65 -3.17
CA THR A 67 0.84 -7.01 -2.48
C THR A 67 1.44 -5.86 -3.24
N ASP A 68 1.42 -5.95 -4.56
CA ASP A 68 2.02 -4.97 -5.46
C ASP A 68 1.24 -4.92 -6.75
N GLY A 69 1.25 -3.78 -7.42
CA GLY A 69 0.64 -3.70 -8.73
C GLY A 69 0.69 -2.32 -9.35
N MET A 70 0.27 -2.27 -10.60
CA MET A 70 0.14 -1.03 -11.36
C MET A 70 -1.19 -1.08 -12.14
N ASN A 71 -1.89 0.05 -12.15
CA ASN A 71 -3.06 0.19 -13.00
C ASN A 71 -2.73 0.85 -14.35
N GLU A 72 -3.67 0.82 -15.27
CA GLU A 72 -3.54 1.37 -16.61
C GLU A 72 -3.35 2.90 -16.69
N LYS A 73 -3.48 3.61 -15.55
CA LYS A 73 -3.18 5.04 -15.42
C LYS A 73 -1.75 5.30 -14.94
N GLY A 74 -1.01 4.25 -14.61
CA GLY A 74 0.35 4.36 -14.10
C GLY A 74 0.42 4.59 -12.58
N LEU A 75 -0.69 4.45 -11.86
CA LEU A 75 -0.64 4.39 -10.41
C LEU A 75 -0.08 3.03 -9.99
N VAL A 76 0.96 3.05 -9.16
CA VAL A 76 1.60 1.88 -8.56
C VAL A 76 1.28 1.85 -7.08
N ALA A 77 0.95 0.69 -6.54
CA ALA A 77 0.72 0.49 -5.11
C ALA A 77 1.57 -0.69 -4.61
N ASN A 78 2.17 -0.54 -3.43
CA ASN A 78 3.03 -1.54 -2.82
C ASN A 78 2.72 -1.66 -1.33
N LEU A 79 2.55 -2.89 -0.85
CA LEU A 79 2.27 -3.20 0.54
C LEU A 79 3.50 -3.87 1.17
N LEU A 80 4.06 -3.25 2.20
CA LEU A 80 5.25 -3.74 2.90
C LEU A 80 4.94 -4.03 4.36
N TRP A 81 5.70 -4.93 4.96
CA TRP A 81 5.58 -5.22 6.38
C TRP A 81 6.15 -4.09 7.24
N LEU A 82 5.37 -3.63 8.23
CA LEU A 82 5.76 -2.67 9.26
C LEU A 82 5.45 -3.25 10.64
N PRO A 83 6.44 -3.77 11.38
CA PRO A 83 6.21 -4.36 12.71
C PRO A 83 5.50 -3.41 13.70
N GLU A 84 5.75 -2.12 13.57
CA GLU A 84 5.20 -1.07 14.43
C GLU A 84 3.76 -0.69 14.10
N ALA A 85 3.20 -1.19 12.98
CA ALA A 85 1.84 -0.85 12.60
C ALA A 85 0.83 -1.34 13.65
N LYS A 86 -0.08 -0.45 14.03
CA LYS A 86 -1.21 -0.75 14.92
C LYS A 86 -2.48 -0.18 14.33
N TYR A 87 -3.35 -1.06 13.90
CA TYR A 87 -4.66 -0.70 13.34
C TYR A 87 -5.66 -0.41 14.45
N PRO A 88 -6.67 0.47 14.21
CA PRO A 88 -7.74 0.70 15.17
C PRO A 88 -8.61 -0.57 15.34
N ALA A 89 -9.29 -0.66 16.47
CA ALA A 89 -10.32 -1.68 16.65
C ALA A 89 -11.41 -1.52 15.56
N ARG A 90 -11.98 -2.65 15.09
CA ARG A 90 -13.01 -2.63 14.05
C ARG A 90 -14.25 -1.85 14.50
N ASP A 91 -14.51 -0.74 13.83
CA ASP A 91 -15.75 0.03 13.94
C ASP A 91 -16.75 -0.46 12.88
N LYS A 92 -17.72 -1.29 13.29
CA LYS A 92 -18.72 -1.87 12.39
C LYS A 92 -19.70 -0.85 11.81
N SER A 93 -19.72 0.40 12.28
CA SER A 93 -20.52 1.47 11.69
C SER A 93 -19.94 1.96 10.35
N LYS A 94 -18.64 1.78 10.12
CA LYS A 94 -17.95 2.10 8.86
C LYS A 94 -17.79 0.86 7.98
N PRO A 95 -17.88 0.99 6.64
CA PRO A 95 -17.50 -0.08 5.74
C PRO A 95 -16.05 -0.54 5.97
N GLY A 96 -15.82 -1.84 5.97
CA GLY A 96 -14.49 -2.41 6.18
C GLY A 96 -13.79 -2.77 4.88
N LEU A 97 -12.49 -2.53 4.81
CA LEU A 97 -11.58 -2.97 3.76
C LEU A 97 -10.49 -3.82 4.37
N ALA A 98 -10.43 -5.11 4.05
CA ALA A 98 -9.34 -5.96 4.52
C ALA A 98 -8.00 -5.46 3.98
N ILE A 99 -6.98 -5.57 4.82
CA ILE A 99 -5.60 -5.18 4.46
C ILE A 99 -5.10 -5.91 3.21
N THR A 100 -5.56 -7.12 2.96
CA THR A 100 -5.27 -7.95 1.79
C THR A 100 -5.83 -7.38 0.48
N ALA A 101 -6.89 -6.58 0.55
CA ALA A 101 -7.53 -5.91 -0.57
C ALA A 101 -7.12 -4.44 -0.74
N TRP A 102 -6.27 -3.90 0.14
CA TRP A 102 -5.96 -2.47 0.16
C TRP A 102 -5.23 -2.00 -1.10
N VAL A 103 -4.20 -2.73 -1.56
CA VAL A 103 -3.52 -2.45 -2.84
C VAL A 103 -4.53 -2.45 -3.99
N GLN A 104 -5.37 -3.49 -4.07
CA GLN A 104 -6.36 -3.62 -5.14
C GLN A 104 -7.35 -2.46 -5.14
N TYR A 105 -7.81 -2.04 -3.97
CA TYR A 105 -8.71 -0.89 -3.84
C TYR A 105 -8.09 0.40 -4.40
N MET A 106 -6.82 0.66 -4.09
CA MET A 106 -6.11 1.83 -4.62
C MET A 106 -6.01 1.78 -6.15
N LEU A 107 -5.60 0.64 -6.70
CA LEU A 107 -5.43 0.47 -8.14
C LEU A 107 -6.76 0.52 -8.91
N ASP A 108 -7.83 0.01 -8.32
CA ASP A 108 -9.15 -0.01 -8.94
C ASP A 108 -9.80 1.38 -9.03
N ASN A 109 -9.49 2.29 -8.08
CA ASN A 109 -10.29 3.50 -7.89
C ASN A 109 -9.57 4.80 -8.28
N PHE A 110 -8.24 4.88 -8.21
CA PHE A 110 -7.49 6.13 -8.34
C PHE A 110 -6.55 6.10 -9.54
N ALA A 111 -6.44 7.26 -10.21
CA ALA A 111 -5.50 7.46 -11.32
C ALA A 111 -4.19 8.10 -10.85
N THR A 112 -4.23 8.89 -9.78
CA THR A 112 -3.11 9.67 -9.26
C THR A 112 -2.96 9.51 -7.75
N VAL A 113 -1.79 9.89 -7.24
CA VAL A 113 -1.53 9.94 -5.79
C VAL A 113 -2.42 10.98 -5.11
N ASP A 114 -2.60 12.15 -5.72
CA ASP A 114 -3.48 13.21 -5.20
C ASP A 114 -4.92 12.72 -5.00
N GLU A 115 -5.48 11.99 -5.97
CA GLU A 115 -6.83 11.40 -5.85
C GLU A 115 -6.91 10.43 -4.67
N ALA A 116 -5.91 9.58 -4.52
CA ALA A 116 -5.87 8.59 -3.44
C ALA A 116 -5.75 9.25 -2.06
N VAL A 117 -4.91 10.28 -1.92
CA VAL A 117 -4.74 11.03 -0.66
C VAL A 117 -6.01 11.79 -0.31
N ALA A 118 -6.59 12.54 -1.25
CA ALA A 118 -7.80 13.30 -1.02
C ALA A 118 -8.97 12.42 -0.55
N PHE A 119 -9.11 11.23 -1.14
CA PHE A 119 -10.19 10.31 -0.77
C PHE A 119 -10.00 9.69 0.63
N ILE A 120 -8.78 9.38 1.02
CA ILE A 120 -8.49 8.79 2.34
C ILE A 120 -8.82 9.77 3.47
N ASP A 121 -8.64 11.08 3.23
CA ASP A 121 -8.97 12.14 4.19
C ASP A 121 -10.49 12.23 4.48
N GLU A 122 -11.35 11.68 3.61
CA GLU A 122 -12.81 11.64 3.82
C GLU A 122 -13.25 10.67 4.93
N ASP A 123 -12.37 9.80 5.41
CA ASP A 123 -12.62 8.80 6.49
C ASP A 123 -13.90 7.94 6.26
N THR A 124 -14.14 7.58 5.01
CA THR A 124 -15.38 6.92 4.56
C THR A 124 -15.41 5.41 4.81
N PHE A 125 -14.26 4.80 5.08
CA PHE A 125 -14.11 3.37 5.37
C PHE A 125 -12.97 3.12 6.36
N GLN A 126 -12.84 1.90 6.82
CA GLN A 126 -11.77 1.48 7.73
C GLN A 126 -10.97 0.34 7.12
N VAL A 127 -9.64 0.50 7.06
CA VAL A 127 -8.74 -0.64 6.79
C VAL A 127 -8.68 -1.55 8.01
N VAL A 128 -8.90 -2.83 7.77
CA VAL A 128 -8.99 -3.86 8.83
C VAL A 128 -7.84 -4.84 8.63
N SER A 129 -7.01 -4.98 9.66
CA SER A 129 -5.97 -6.01 9.66
C SER A 129 -6.60 -7.40 9.82
N ASP A 130 -6.00 -8.39 9.21
CA ASP A 130 -6.41 -9.77 9.27
C ASP A 130 -5.27 -10.67 9.75
N MET A 131 -5.59 -11.90 10.13
CA MET A 131 -4.58 -12.87 10.55
C MET A 131 -3.69 -13.27 9.37
N MET A 132 -2.39 -13.41 9.64
CA MET A 132 -1.49 -14.03 8.67
C MET A 132 -1.97 -15.45 8.34
N PRO A 133 -1.69 -15.98 7.13
CA PRO A 133 -2.15 -17.32 6.72
C PRO A 133 -1.73 -18.45 7.65
N ASP A 134 -0.60 -18.28 8.34
CA ASP A 134 -0.11 -19.24 9.35
C ASP A 134 -0.80 -19.09 10.71
N GLY A 135 -1.75 -18.17 10.86
CA GLY A 135 -2.47 -17.91 12.10
C GLY A 135 -1.62 -17.33 13.24
N SER A 136 -0.37 -16.98 12.98
CA SER A 136 0.60 -16.61 14.04
C SER A 136 0.32 -15.23 14.66
N ARG A 137 -0.19 -14.27 13.85
CA ARG A 137 -0.42 -12.89 14.28
C ARG A 137 -1.25 -12.12 13.25
N LEU A 138 -1.70 -10.93 13.63
CA LEU A 138 -2.29 -9.98 12.70
C LEU A 138 -1.23 -9.47 11.70
N ALA A 139 -1.63 -9.23 10.47
CA ALA A 139 -0.80 -8.59 9.47
C ALA A 139 -0.57 -7.13 9.85
N THR A 140 0.71 -6.73 9.95
CA THR A 140 1.11 -5.36 10.25
C THR A 140 1.84 -4.80 9.04
N LEU A 141 1.16 -4.00 8.24
CA LEU A 141 1.64 -3.54 6.95
C LEU A 141 1.49 -2.02 6.85
N HIS A 142 2.24 -1.41 5.93
CA HIS A 142 2.03 -0.05 5.46
C HIS A 142 1.99 -0.03 3.93
N LEU A 143 1.27 0.92 3.39
CA LEU A 143 1.05 1.06 1.96
C LEU A 143 1.83 2.24 1.42
N SER A 144 2.44 2.09 0.24
CA SER A 144 2.89 3.22 -0.56
C SER A 144 2.17 3.24 -1.91
N VAL A 145 1.93 4.44 -2.41
CA VAL A 145 1.51 4.67 -3.79
C VAL A 145 2.48 5.63 -4.48
N SER A 146 2.62 5.47 -5.79
CA SER A 146 3.35 6.40 -6.66
C SER A 146 2.67 6.45 -8.02
N ASP A 147 2.83 7.55 -8.75
CA ASP A 147 2.22 7.71 -10.05
C ASP A 147 3.19 8.14 -11.16
N ALA A 148 2.68 8.28 -12.38
CA ALA A 148 3.45 8.63 -13.56
C ALA A 148 4.09 10.03 -13.51
N THR A 149 3.69 10.89 -12.56
CA THR A 149 4.30 12.21 -12.34
C THR A 149 5.49 12.15 -11.37
N GLY A 150 5.75 10.98 -10.78
CA GLY A 150 6.74 10.77 -9.73
C GLY A 150 6.26 11.19 -8.34
N ASP A 151 4.97 11.48 -8.19
CA ASP A 151 4.39 11.76 -6.90
C ASP A 151 4.27 10.48 -6.05
N CYS A 152 4.35 10.63 -4.73
CA CYS A 152 4.41 9.52 -3.79
C CYS A 152 3.62 9.81 -2.52
N ALA A 153 2.89 8.82 -2.03
CA ALA A 153 2.33 8.86 -0.69
C ALA A 153 2.55 7.54 0.05
N ILE A 154 2.68 7.63 1.36
CA ILE A 154 2.85 6.49 2.28
C ILE A 154 1.79 6.59 3.36
N PHE A 155 1.11 5.48 3.62
CA PHE A 155 0.00 5.36 4.55
C PHE A 155 0.39 4.41 5.66
N GLU A 156 0.50 4.91 6.89
CA GLU A 156 0.88 4.14 8.06
C GLU A 156 -0.14 4.26 9.18
N TYR A 157 -0.54 3.11 9.73
CA TYR A 157 -1.31 3.06 10.97
C TYR A 157 -0.38 2.92 12.17
N THR A 158 -0.33 3.96 13.03
CA THR A 158 0.40 3.94 14.30
C THR A 158 -0.53 4.32 15.43
N ASP A 159 -0.54 3.52 16.49
CA ASP A 159 -1.42 3.72 17.65
C ASP A 159 -2.91 3.91 17.30
N GLY A 160 -3.38 3.15 16.29
CA GLY A 160 -4.76 3.18 15.82
C GLY A 160 -5.13 4.38 14.94
N LYS A 161 -4.16 5.20 14.56
CA LYS A 161 -4.37 6.38 13.71
C LYS A 161 -3.64 6.24 12.38
N LEU A 162 -4.31 6.63 11.31
CA LEU A 162 -3.69 6.73 9.99
C LEU A 162 -2.88 8.03 9.91
N THR A 163 -1.64 7.90 9.46
CA THR A 163 -0.80 9.03 9.05
C THR A 163 -0.48 8.89 7.57
N VAL A 164 -0.66 9.96 6.82
CA VAL A 164 -0.33 10.04 5.39
C VAL A 164 0.88 10.95 5.23
N TYR A 165 1.93 10.41 4.59
CA TYR A 165 3.10 11.17 4.18
C TYR A 165 3.01 11.37 2.67
N HIS A 166 2.91 12.60 2.20
CA HIS A 166 2.70 12.91 0.80
C HIS A 166 3.76 13.89 0.29
N SER A 167 4.60 13.47 -0.63
CA SER A 167 5.62 14.29 -1.30
C SER A 167 6.31 13.53 -2.43
N LYS A 168 6.70 14.23 -3.49
CA LYS A 168 7.58 13.70 -4.56
C LYS A 168 8.96 13.28 -4.07
N GLU A 169 9.37 13.73 -2.91
CA GLU A 169 10.67 13.38 -2.30
C GLU A 169 10.63 12.03 -1.55
N TYR A 170 9.45 11.46 -1.28
CA TYR A 170 9.29 10.22 -0.53
C TYR A 170 9.45 8.98 -1.41
N LYS A 171 10.66 8.89 -2.01
CA LYS A 171 10.98 7.89 -3.05
C LYS A 171 11.39 6.52 -2.52
N VAL A 172 11.76 6.42 -1.26
CA VAL A 172 12.22 5.18 -0.65
C VAL A 172 11.38 4.85 0.58
N MET A 173 10.95 3.62 0.70
CA MET A 173 10.27 3.09 1.88
C MET A 173 10.78 1.66 2.14
N THR A 174 11.12 1.36 3.38
CA THR A 174 11.49 0.00 3.82
C THR A 174 10.56 -0.47 4.94
N ASN A 175 10.80 -1.64 5.54
CA ASN A 175 9.91 -2.21 6.54
C ASN A 175 9.86 -1.40 7.83
N SER A 176 10.97 -1.24 8.52
CA SER A 176 11.09 -0.63 9.86
C SER A 176 12.27 0.34 9.86
N PRO A 177 12.19 1.39 10.66
CA PRO A 177 11.12 1.83 11.55
C PRO A 177 9.97 2.55 10.81
N THR A 178 9.03 3.16 11.57
CA THR A 178 7.97 4.04 11.00
C THR A 178 8.55 5.14 10.11
N TYR A 179 7.80 5.58 9.12
CA TYR A 179 8.32 6.39 8.02
C TYR A 179 8.93 7.73 8.47
N ASN A 180 8.36 8.39 9.47
CA ASN A 180 8.95 9.59 10.06
C ASN A 180 10.37 9.35 10.61
N LYS A 181 10.62 8.16 11.17
CA LYS A 181 11.94 7.77 11.66
C LYS A 181 12.88 7.38 10.50
N GLN A 182 12.36 6.78 9.42
CA GLN A 182 13.12 6.53 8.20
C GLN A 182 13.64 7.86 7.62
N LEU A 183 12.78 8.88 7.53
CA LEU A 183 13.17 10.22 7.07
C LEU A 183 14.24 10.86 7.98
N ALA A 184 14.12 10.70 9.30
CA ALA A 184 15.11 11.21 10.23
C ALA A 184 16.47 10.51 10.09
N LEU A 185 16.48 9.20 9.86
CA LEU A 185 17.71 8.44 9.59
C LEU A 185 18.35 8.86 8.26
N ASP A 186 17.57 9.02 7.21
CA ASP A 186 18.05 9.46 5.90
C ASP A 186 18.71 10.85 5.99
N SER A 187 18.12 11.76 6.74
CA SER A 187 18.68 13.10 6.96
C SER A 187 20.02 13.10 7.71
N CYS A 188 20.32 12.04 8.45
CA CYS A 188 21.59 11.87 9.16
C CYS A 188 22.70 11.22 8.31
N LEU A 189 22.34 10.51 7.21
CA LEU A 189 23.30 9.79 6.38
C LEU A 189 24.42 10.65 5.80
N PRO A 190 24.20 11.90 5.33
CA PRO A 190 25.27 12.76 4.83
C PRO A 190 26.39 13.02 5.85
N PHE A 191 26.08 12.99 7.15
CA PHE A 191 27.04 13.20 8.22
C PHE A 191 27.85 11.96 8.62
N LEU A 192 27.41 10.76 8.16
CA LEU A 192 28.10 9.50 8.45
C LEU A 192 29.19 9.17 7.41
N TYR A 193 29.15 9.83 6.25
CA TYR A 193 30.07 9.60 5.13
C TYR A 193 30.90 10.85 4.77
N ALA A 194 30.78 11.93 5.56
CA ALA A 194 31.63 13.11 5.46
C ALA A 194 32.84 13.00 6.38
#